data_56e6c9ed6cc288211d61873d842037b2
#
_entry.id   56e6c9ed6cc288211d61873d842037b2
#
_cell.length_a   1.000
_cell.length_b   1.000
_cell.length_c   1.000
_cell.angle_alpha   90.00
_cell.angle_beta   90.00
_cell.angle_gamma   90.00
#
_symmetry.space_group_name_H-M   'P 1'
#
loop_
_entity.id
_entity.type
_entity.pdbx_description
1 polymer ?
#
loop_
_entity_poly.entity_id
_entity_poly.type
_entity_poly.pdbx_seq_one_letter_code
_entity_poly.pdbx_strand_id
1 'polypeptide(L)'
;MMNISRNISIAVALLCAIACVPTPEVEFAVDTKQIEVGPAGGVRKVNVSSSDDWFASTSASWISVSPANGRGTVECSINIDSTLVNESRTATVRIQNLATDEKMEFNVSQEGFEYQIVPEKLQVDVDDFAAYESRYFEVKVKSNVKFDVILPEGAESWLSYKADSLVLDRGARPRETVVRFDWRVNSRDVERVADVVFQPKTPVSLTGDNTVKVVQKAAEPIPVGTPAGDSLALLAVSRALNIYTEWETAERMEHWNNVQVWKKGPGVPDEKVGRVKYVQFFMFKTMEEIPFEIQYLTAADEIVIYSNANHFLRSLDTGEHITKLTQLKRLTIGAYGLTSLHPDFKNLRNLEYLDLSSNCFQTIPDILTPENFPNLHALVMNANQRYTIYDLGNDTRENVGGLIDEPKFPERILKWNKLDTIRLSVNYLAGELPTMSNHEKWTAEEVNACDTLPEILIGLPKVLPDTDFFAINFNRLTGELPDWLLYHPKLDLWFPYSLVFSQEGKTRDGENAGFTNEPVSLDYYYHHYKNKKYNPNNRSEE
;
A
#
# COMPACT_ATOMS: atom_id res chain seq x y z
N MET A 1 103.15 28.65 47.51
CA MET A 1 103.72 30.00 47.27
C MET A 1 102.54 30.93 47.37
N MET A 2 102.45 31.61 48.50
CA MET A 2 102.74 33.03 48.59
C MET A 2 101.76 33.87 47.77
N ASN A 3 101.07 34.86 48.26
CA ASN A 3 101.15 35.74 49.42
C ASN A 3 99.79 36.44 49.58
N ILE A 4 99.24 36.62 50.76
CA ILE A 4 99.26 37.78 51.59
C ILE A 4 98.84 39.06 50.84
N SER A 5 97.81 39.76 51.20
CA SER A 5 97.57 40.61 52.44
C SER A 5 96.29 41.43 52.25
N ARG A 6 95.42 41.50 53.19
CA ARG A 6 95.38 42.51 54.22
C ARG A 6 94.56 43.77 53.93
N ASN A 7 93.45 43.89 54.75
CA ASN A 7 92.92 45.10 55.40
C ASN A 7 92.10 46.08 54.55
N ILE A 8 90.97 46.59 55.01
CA ILE A 8 90.61 47.34 56.24
C ILE A 8 89.12 47.57 56.23
N SER A 9 88.55 47.50 57.41
CA SER A 9 87.15 47.84 57.75
C SER A 9 86.88 49.34 57.58
N ILE A 10 85.74 49.71 57.01
CA ILE A 10 85.00 50.95 57.26
C ILE A 10 83.52 50.61 57.31
N ALA A 11 82.95 50.77 58.51
CA ALA A 11 81.55 50.75 58.79
C ALA A 11 80.93 52.06 58.26
N VAL A 12 80.05 52.00 57.33
CA VAL A 12 79.16 53.10 56.98
C VAL A 12 77.71 52.58 57.12
N ALA A 13 77.03 53.07 58.15
CA ALA A 13 75.62 52.91 58.33
C ALA A 13 74.92 53.70 57.26
N LEU A 14 74.32 53.00 56.30
CA LEU A 14 73.41 53.60 55.37
C LEU A 14 71.98 53.26 55.74
N LEU A 15 71.22 54.28 56.19
CA LEU A 15 69.78 54.21 56.36
C LEU A 15 69.14 53.73 55.01
N CYS A 16 68.56 52.54 55.00
CA CYS A 16 67.63 52.15 53.98
C CYS A 16 66.33 52.93 54.16
N ALA A 17 66.19 54.02 53.46
CA ALA A 17 64.85 54.57 53.15
C ALA A 17 64.14 53.55 52.25
N ILE A 18 63.26 52.78 52.84
CA ILE A 18 62.30 51.99 52.05
C ILE A 18 61.37 53.01 51.31
N ALA A 19 61.76 53.39 50.14
CA ALA A 19 60.83 54.06 49.19
C ALA A 19 59.72 53.04 48.89
N CYS A 20 58.54 53.23 49.45
CA CYS A 20 57.35 52.66 48.93
C CYS A 20 57.27 53.14 47.43
N VAL A 21 57.65 52.32 46.48
CA VAL A 21 57.29 52.52 45.13
C VAL A 21 55.76 52.36 45.08
N PRO A 22 54.99 53.38 44.76
CA PRO A 22 53.55 53.20 44.60
C PRO A 22 53.37 52.15 43.55
N THR A 23 52.69 51.06 43.90
CA THR A 23 52.23 50.09 42.94
C THR A 23 51.49 50.89 41.89
N PRO A 24 51.82 50.76 40.57
CA PRO A 24 51.12 51.52 39.57
C PRO A 24 49.62 51.23 39.69
N GLU A 25 48.85 52.31 39.84
CA GLU A 25 47.43 52.27 40.01
C GLU A 25 46.89 51.64 38.72
N VAL A 26 46.32 50.44 38.85
CA VAL A 26 45.75 49.71 37.66
C VAL A 26 44.35 50.29 37.45
N GLU A 27 44.13 50.93 36.30
CA GLU A 27 42.84 51.49 35.94
C GLU A 27 41.78 50.41 35.94
N PHE A 28 40.57 50.72 36.48
CA PHE A 28 39.46 49.82 36.43
C PHE A 28 38.99 49.71 34.98
N ALA A 29 39.23 48.57 34.34
CA ALA A 29 38.97 48.35 32.93
C ALA A 29 38.60 46.90 32.64
N VAL A 30 37.83 46.73 31.59
CA VAL A 30 37.50 45.45 30.93
C VAL A 30 37.91 45.55 29.49
N ASP A 31 38.67 44.59 29.01
CA ASP A 31 39.25 44.59 27.69
C ASP A 31 38.26 44.30 26.52
N THR A 32 36.99 44.05 26.84
CA THR A 32 35.95 43.80 25.85
C THR A 32 34.70 44.63 26.11
N LYS A 33 33.96 44.96 25.06
CA LYS A 33 32.64 45.62 25.11
C LYS A 33 31.50 44.72 24.65
N GLN A 34 31.83 43.67 23.88
CA GLN A 34 30.86 42.76 23.34
C GLN A 34 31.50 41.39 23.07
N ILE A 35 30.74 40.35 23.32
CA ILE A 35 31.06 38.96 22.95
C ILE A 35 29.93 38.45 22.04
N GLU A 36 30.31 37.90 20.92
CA GLU A 36 29.39 37.24 19.98
C GLU A 36 29.76 35.76 19.89
N VAL A 37 28.76 34.89 19.99
CA VAL A 37 28.91 33.44 19.86
C VAL A 37 27.75 32.86 19.09
N GLY A 38 28.03 31.76 18.39
CA GLY A 38 27.01 30.93 17.78
C GLY A 38 26.21 30.11 18.80
N PRO A 39 25.21 29.33 18.35
CA PRO A 39 24.31 28.57 19.22
C PRO A 39 25.02 27.52 20.10
N ALA A 40 26.19 27.07 19.68
CA ALA A 40 26.98 26.10 20.47
C ALA A 40 27.57 26.71 21.79
N GLY A 41 27.53 28.03 21.94
CA GLY A 41 28.13 28.72 23.08
C GLY A 41 29.66 28.59 23.09
N GLY A 42 30.19 28.29 24.29
CA GLY A 42 31.61 28.06 24.49
C GLY A 42 32.23 28.99 25.52
N VAL A 43 33.56 29.05 25.54
CA VAL A 43 34.33 29.86 26.51
C VAL A 43 35.01 31.01 25.78
N ARG A 44 34.90 32.21 26.34
CA ARG A 44 35.64 33.40 25.90
C ARG A 44 36.47 33.91 27.05
N LYS A 45 37.65 34.46 26.74
CA LYS A 45 38.57 35.04 27.73
C LYS A 45 38.40 36.54 27.75
N VAL A 46 38.33 37.12 28.94
CA VAL A 46 38.19 38.55 29.14
C VAL A 46 39.11 38.95 30.32
N ASN A 47 39.91 39.98 30.13
CA ASN A 47 40.74 40.51 31.20
C ASN A 47 40.02 41.63 31.93
N VAL A 48 39.97 41.50 33.24
CA VAL A 48 39.48 42.53 34.17
C VAL A 48 40.68 43.07 34.93
N SER A 49 40.87 44.38 34.88
CA SER A 49 41.94 45.07 35.60
C SER A 49 41.33 46.02 36.65
N SER A 50 41.85 45.98 37.87
CA SER A 50 41.40 46.87 38.94
C SER A 50 42.43 46.87 40.06
N SER A 51 42.73 48.04 40.61
CA SER A 51 43.54 48.16 41.84
C SER A 51 42.84 47.66 43.12
N ASP A 52 41.52 47.60 43.10
CA ASP A 52 40.64 47.17 44.16
C ASP A 52 39.97 45.83 43.88
N ASP A 53 39.35 45.27 44.92
CA ASP A 53 38.57 44.07 44.79
C ASP A 53 37.30 44.35 43.96
N TRP A 54 37.02 43.43 43.05
CA TRP A 54 35.86 43.51 42.19
C TRP A 54 35.10 42.16 42.16
N PHE A 55 33.82 42.21 41.77
CA PHE A 55 33.04 40.99 41.47
C PHE A 55 32.29 41.11 40.16
N ALA A 56 32.05 39.94 39.53
CA ALA A 56 31.30 39.84 38.33
C ALA A 56 29.91 39.25 38.60
N SER A 57 28.91 39.78 37.91
CA SER A 57 27.54 39.27 37.91
C SER A 57 27.01 39.23 36.47
N THR A 58 26.03 38.36 36.21
CA THR A 58 25.37 38.25 34.92
C THR A 58 23.86 38.37 35.04
N SER A 59 23.24 38.95 34.02
CA SER A 59 21.77 39.08 33.95
C SER A 59 21.07 37.79 33.53
N ALA A 60 21.82 36.72 33.20
CA ALA A 60 21.25 35.50 32.63
C ALA A 60 21.92 34.25 33.20
N SER A 61 21.13 33.22 33.41
CA SER A 61 21.58 31.93 33.95
C SER A 61 22.42 31.09 32.97
N TRP A 62 22.40 31.42 31.68
CA TRP A 62 23.15 30.72 30.62
C TRP A 62 24.58 31.26 30.45
N ILE A 63 25.00 32.23 31.29
CA ILE A 63 26.36 32.75 31.32
C ILE A 63 26.92 32.57 32.73
N SER A 64 28.14 32.11 32.82
CA SER A 64 28.90 32.14 34.08
C SER A 64 30.30 32.71 33.87
N VAL A 65 30.77 33.41 34.89
CA VAL A 65 32.11 34.03 34.92
C VAL A 65 32.98 33.28 35.90
N SER A 66 34.22 32.91 35.51
CA SER A 66 35.14 32.22 36.39
C SER A 66 36.59 32.68 36.14
N PRO A 67 37.29 33.21 37.17
CA PRO A 67 36.78 33.56 38.48
C PRO A 67 35.78 34.72 38.43
N ALA A 68 34.79 34.73 39.37
CA ALA A 68 33.75 35.75 39.44
C ALA A 68 34.17 36.94 40.37
N ASN A 69 35.37 36.96 40.88
CA ASN A 69 35.93 38.04 41.67
C ASN A 69 37.46 38.04 41.54
N GLY A 70 38.10 39.15 41.89
CA GLY A 70 39.54 39.27 41.81
C GLY A 70 40.07 40.65 42.22
N ARG A 71 41.37 40.79 42.09
CA ARG A 71 42.13 42.04 42.28
C ARG A 71 43.33 42.01 41.33
N GLY A 72 43.77 43.17 40.85
CA GLY A 72 44.80 43.25 39.81
C GLY A 72 44.25 42.93 38.45
N THR A 73 45.10 42.50 37.53
CA THR A 73 44.70 42.04 36.21
C THR A 73 44.42 40.53 36.25
N VAL A 74 43.19 40.14 36.06
CA VAL A 74 42.70 38.75 36.12
C VAL A 74 42.05 38.37 34.79
N GLU A 75 42.51 37.26 34.22
CA GLU A 75 41.84 36.65 33.05
C GLU A 75 40.64 35.82 33.52
N CYS A 76 39.47 36.23 33.10
CA CYS A 76 38.21 35.55 33.38
C CYS A 76 37.74 34.72 32.18
N SER A 77 37.27 33.51 32.47
CA SER A 77 36.53 32.68 31.50
C SER A 77 35.05 33.01 31.56
N ILE A 78 34.49 33.47 30.46
CA ILE A 78 33.07 33.65 30.30
C ILE A 78 32.55 32.38 29.65
N ASN A 79 31.87 31.53 30.40
CA ASN A 79 31.29 30.29 29.95
C ASN A 79 29.87 30.55 29.47
N ILE A 80 29.54 30.22 28.26
CA ILE A 80 28.27 30.48 27.61
C ILE A 80 27.68 29.12 27.22
N ASP A 81 26.50 28.80 27.76
CA ASP A 81 25.81 27.55 27.50
C ASP A 81 25.30 27.51 26.05
N SER A 82 25.23 26.29 25.47
CA SER A 82 24.60 26.08 24.19
C SER A 82 23.09 26.35 24.24
N THR A 83 22.51 26.67 23.09
CA THR A 83 21.06 26.86 22.96
C THR A 83 20.49 26.01 21.81
N LEU A 84 19.22 25.58 21.99
CA LEU A 84 18.40 24.95 20.98
C LEU A 84 17.16 25.81 20.62
N VAL A 85 17.15 27.07 21.06
CA VAL A 85 16.08 28.02 20.75
C VAL A 85 16.41 28.73 19.44
N ASN A 86 15.42 28.94 18.57
CA ASN A 86 15.63 29.63 17.29
C ASN A 86 16.00 31.10 17.46
N GLU A 87 15.44 31.75 18.48
CA GLU A 87 15.68 33.16 18.72
C GLU A 87 17.08 33.40 19.26
N SER A 88 17.73 34.45 18.78
CA SER A 88 18.94 34.97 19.37
C SER A 88 18.65 35.52 20.77
N ARG A 89 19.65 35.46 21.67
CA ARG A 89 19.53 35.96 23.04
C ARG A 89 20.72 36.84 23.38
N THR A 90 20.46 37.84 24.24
CA THR A 90 21.47 38.76 24.72
C THR A 90 21.41 38.84 26.23
N ALA A 91 22.57 39.01 26.86
CA ALA A 91 22.67 39.26 28.31
C ALA A 91 23.86 40.17 28.60
N THR A 92 23.82 40.82 29.72
CA THR A 92 24.88 41.72 30.18
C THR A 92 25.68 41.06 31.29
N VAL A 93 26.99 41.13 31.18
CA VAL A 93 27.93 40.83 32.26
C VAL A 93 28.38 42.16 32.86
N ARG A 94 28.21 42.28 34.16
CA ARG A 94 28.58 43.48 34.94
C ARG A 94 29.75 43.16 35.85
N ILE A 95 30.77 43.98 35.80
CA ILE A 95 31.91 43.97 36.73
C ILE A 95 31.76 45.18 37.62
N GLN A 96 31.79 44.99 38.91
CA GLN A 96 31.64 46.07 39.91
C GLN A 96 32.86 46.15 40.79
N ASN A 97 33.47 47.34 40.85
CA ASN A 97 34.52 47.65 41.81
C ASN A 97 33.89 47.84 43.17
N LEU A 98 34.40 47.10 44.18
CA LEU A 98 33.83 47.11 45.55
C LEU A 98 34.20 48.32 46.36
N ALA A 99 35.29 49.03 46.05
CA ALA A 99 35.74 50.23 46.75
C ALA A 99 35.07 51.52 46.24
N THR A 100 34.88 51.63 44.89
CA THR A 100 34.38 52.84 44.26
C THR A 100 32.90 52.72 43.83
N ASP A 101 32.34 51.53 43.88
CA ASP A 101 30.99 51.19 43.31
C ASP A 101 30.86 51.45 41.80
N GLU A 102 31.95 51.66 41.11
CA GLU A 102 32.00 51.83 39.68
C GLU A 102 31.64 50.53 38.97
N LYS A 103 30.93 50.62 37.86
CA LYS A 103 30.41 49.49 37.11
C LYS A 103 30.83 49.56 35.67
N MET A 104 31.37 48.46 35.17
CA MET A 104 31.61 48.23 33.75
C MET A 104 30.74 47.10 33.25
N GLU A 105 30.24 47.24 32.07
CA GLU A 105 29.34 46.26 31.46
C GLU A 105 29.80 45.93 30.06
N PHE A 106 29.63 44.64 29.69
CA PHE A 106 29.71 44.22 28.31
C PHE A 106 28.57 43.27 27.98
N ASN A 107 28.17 43.27 26.72
CA ASN A 107 27.09 42.44 26.24
C ASN A 107 27.60 41.12 25.67
N VAL A 108 26.86 40.05 25.91
CA VAL A 108 27.04 38.74 25.31
C VAL A 108 25.84 38.47 24.44
N SER A 109 26.06 38.38 23.13
CA SER A 109 25.05 37.99 22.14
C SER A 109 25.30 36.56 21.70
N GLN A 110 24.27 35.75 21.77
CA GLN A 110 24.28 34.41 21.25
C GLN A 110 23.24 34.25 20.14
N GLU A 111 23.69 33.75 18.97
CA GLU A 111 22.81 33.42 17.87
C GLU A 111 21.87 32.29 18.26
N GLY A 112 20.65 32.31 17.68
CA GLY A 112 19.67 31.24 17.81
C GLY A 112 20.12 29.97 17.08
N PHE A 113 19.57 28.85 17.52
CA PHE A 113 19.84 27.57 16.88
C PHE A 113 19.09 27.47 15.56
N GLU A 114 19.81 27.19 14.49
CA GLU A 114 19.22 27.00 13.17
C GLU A 114 18.78 25.55 12.99
N TYR A 115 17.46 25.37 12.85
CA TYR A 115 16.89 24.10 12.45
C TYR A 115 16.89 24.00 10.93
N GLN A 116 17.30 22.85 10.43
CA GLN A 116 17.35 22.61 8.99
C GLN A 116 16.88 21.20 8.64
N ILE A 117 16.18 21.12 7.53
CA ILE A 117 15.86 19.90 6.80
C ILE A 117 16.19 20.21 5.34
N VAL A 118 17.30 19.66 4.86
CA VAL A 118 17.86 20.02 3.55
C VAL A 118 17.95 18.76 2.69
N PRO A 119 17.03 18.58 1.73
CA PRO A 119 17.15 17.55 0.71
C PRO A 119 18.38 17.78 -0.18
N GLU A 120 19.04 16.71 -0.59
CA GLU A 120 20.18 16.77 -1.52
C GLU A 120 19.78 17.35 -2.90
N LYS A 121 18.53 17.12 -3.30
CA LYS A 121 17.95 17.57 -4.56
C LYS A 121 16.60 18.22 -4.30
N LEU A 122 16.33 19.32 -4.96
CA LEU A 122 15.04 20.02 -4.87
C LEU A 122 14.06 19.58 -5.98
N GLN A 123 14.56 18.83 -6.98
CA GLN A 123 13.73 18.23 -8.02
C GLN A 123 14.26 16.84 -8.35
N VAL A 124 13.33 15.92 -8.59
CA VAL A 124 13.59 14.57 -9.09
C VAL A 124 12.67 14.33 -10.28
N ASP A 125 13.26 14.02 -11.42
CA ASP A 125 12.55 13.63 -12.62
C ASP A 125 12.56 12.11 -12.74
N VAL A 126 11.42 11.50 -12.95
CA VAL A 126 11.26 10.07 -13.18
C VAL A 126 10.58 9.81 -14.51
N ASP A 127 10.90 8.69 -15.12
CA ASP A 127 10.29 8.29 -16.39
C ASP A 127 8.82 7.87 -16.21
N ASP A 128 8.07 7.84 -17.30
CA ASP A 128 6.71 7.31 -17.33
C ASP A 128 6.69 5.81 -17.00
N PHE A 129 7.75 5.09 -17.41
CA PHE A 129 7.91 3.65 -17.21
C PHE A 129 9.35 3.28 -16.81
N ALA A 130 9.47 2.26 -15.95
CA ALA A 130 10.68 1.50 -15.70
C ALA A 130 10.34 0.06 -15.32
N ALA A 131 11.32 -0.85 -15.33
CA ALA A 131 11.13 -2.20 -14.76
C ALA A 131 10.73 -2.11 -13.29
N TYR A 132 9.92 -3.04 -12.80
CA TYR A 132 9.32 -2.98 -11.46
C TYR A 132 10.35 -2.74 -10.36
N GLU A 133 11.47 -3.44 -10.41
CA GLU A 133 12.56 -3.33 -9.43
C GLU A 133 13.29 -1.99 -9.48
N SER A 134 13.08 -1.21 -10.55
CA SER A 134 13.71 0.10 -10.79
C SER A 134 12.75 1.27 -10.57
N ARG A 135 11.50 1.01 -10.16
CA ARG A 135 10.48 2.05 -9.94
C ARG A 135 10.64 2.72 -8.59
N TYR A 136 11.85 3.17 -8.28
CA TYR A 136 12.12 3.91 -7.07
C TYR A 136 13.19 4.98 -7.31
N PHE A 137 13.24 5.91 -6.39
CA PHE A 137 14.37 6.85 -6.26
C PHE A 137 14.61 7.11 -4.77
N GLU A 138 15.79 7.63 -4.47
CA GLU A 138 16.18 7.97 -3.11
C GLU A 138 16.47 9.46 -3.01
N VAL A 139 16.05 10.05 -1.90
CA VAL A 139 16.36 11.41 -1.52
C VAL A 139 17.14 11.38 -0.21
N LYS A 140 18.36 11.87 -0.22
CA LYS A 140 19.15 12.08 0.99
C LYS A 140 18.75 13.40 1.61
N VAL A 141 18.40 13.38 2.86
CA VAL A 141 17.95 14.54 3.61
C VAL A 141 18.87 14.75 4.80
N LYS A 142 19.56 15.89 4.85
CA LYS A 142 20.32 16.32 6.01
C LYS A 142 19.43 17.09 6.96
N SER A 143 19.31 16.61 8.19
CA SER A 143 18.42 17.21 9.18
C SER A 143 19.00 17.16 10.58
N ASN A 144 18.76 18.22 11.36
CA ASN A 144 19.02 18.29 12.81
C ASN A 144 17.72 18.30 13.63
N VAL A 145 16.59 18.04 13.01
CA VAL A 145 15.27 17.92 13.63
C VAL A 145 14.53 16.73 13.03
N LYS A 146 13.69 16.08 13.81
CA LYS A 146 12.82 15.00 13.32
C LYS A 146 11.79 15.56 12.36
N PHE A 147 11.49 14.82 11.30
CA PHE A 147 10.52 15.22 10.28
C PHE A 147 9.59 14.07 9.88
N ASP A 148 8.47 14.43 9.31
CA ASP A 148 7.56 13.58 8.56
C ASP A 148 7.64 13.91 7.08
N VAL A 149 7.33 12.95 6.24
CA VAL A 149 7.20 13.15 4.79
C VAL A 149 5.74 13.33 4.47
N ILE A 150 5.40 14.45 3.88
CA ILE A 150 4.03 14.80 3.49
C ILE A 150 3.94 14.76 1.97
N LEU A 151 3.10 13.89 1.46
CA LEU A 151 2.71 13.85 0.05
C LEU A 151 1.52 14.78 -0.18
N PRO A 152 1.46 15.52 -1.30
CA PRO A 152 0.29 16.31 -1.63
C PRO A 152 -0.91 15.42 -1.98
N GLU A 153 -2.11 15.94 -1.84
CA GLU A 153 -3.36 15.26 -2.17
C GLU A 153 -3.34 14.69 -3.60
N GLY A 154 -3.72 13.41 -3.73
CA GLY A 154 -3.73 12.68 -5.00
C GLY A 154 -2.38 12.08 -5.41
N ALA A 155 -1.27 12.48 -4.79
CA ALA A 155 0.02 11.89 -5.09
C ALA A 155 0.16 10.45 -4.56
N GLU A 156 -0.56 10.09 -3.50
CA GLU A 156 -0.56 8.75 -2.90
C GLU A 156 -1.01 7.67 -3.90
N SER A 157 -1.75 8.05 -4.93
CA SER A 157 -2.18 7.14 -5.99
C SER A 157 -1.03 6.60 -6.85
N TRP A 158 0.10 7.31 -6.91
CA TRP A 158 1.23 6.95 -7.75
C TRP A 158 2.62 7.06 -7.10
N LEU A 159 2.71 7.69 -5.93
CA LEU A 159 3.95 7.89 -5.18
C LEU A 159 3.75 7.41 -3.74
N SER A 160 4.66 6.59 -3.25
CA SER A 160 4.71 6.16 -1.86
C SER A 160 6.12 6.26 -1.33
N TYR A 161 6.30 6.28 -0.01
CA TYR A 161 7.64 6.37 0.57
C TYR A 161 7.85 5.38 1.71
N LYS A 162 9.13 5.02 1.89
CA LYS A 162 9.62 4.28 3.04
C LYS A 162 10.74 5.11 3.67
N ALA A 163 10.60 5.43 4.95
CA ALA A 163 11.62 6.14 5.70
C ALA A 163 12.11 5.25 6.84
N ASP A 164 13.42 5.10 6.97
CA ASP A 164 14.02 4.51 8.15
C ASP A 164 13.78 5.40 9.37
N SER A 165 13.65 4.79 10.54
CA SER A 165 13.44 5.55 11.77
C SER A 165 14.65 6.43 12.06
N LEU A 166 14.44 7.74 12.01
CA LEU A 166 15.46 8.72 12.32
C LEU A 166 15.61 8.86 13.83
N VAL A 167 16.75 8.47 14.38
CA VAL A 167 17.12 8.73 15.76
C VAL A 167 18.02 9.95 15.82
N LEU A 168 17.49 11.07 16.30
CA LEU A 168 18.25 12.29 16.56
C LEU A 168 18.55 12.42 18.04
N ASP A 169 19.83 12.61 18.37
CA ASP A 169 20.27 13.05 19.70
C ASP A 169 20.05 14.57 19.84
N ARG A 170 19.72 15.04 21.04
CA ARG A 170 19.52 16.47 21.31
C ARG A 170 20.80 17.26 21.00
N GLY A 171 20.64 18.41 20.36
CA GLY A 171 21.75 19.29 20.00
C GLY A 171 22.65 18.76 18.92
N ALA A 172 22.22 17.77 18.20
CA ALA A 172 23.02 17.03 17.26
C ALA A 172 23.40 17.84 16.01
N ARG A 173 24.55 17.52 15.48
CA ARG A 173 24.94 17.88 14.15
C ARG A 173 23.93 17.32 13.15
N PRO A 174 23.71 18.00 12.01
CA PRO A 174 22.84 17.47 10.96
C PRO A 174 23.26 16.05 10.58
N ARG A 175 22.29 15.13 10.52
CA ARG A 175 22.49 13.76 10.08
C ARG A 175 21.81 13.55 8.75
N GLU A 176 22.35 12.63 7.96
CA GLU A 176 21.77 12.24 6.69
C GLU A 176 20.83 11.06 6.91
N THR A 177 19.63 11.18 6.37
CA THR A 177 18.62 10.11 6.27
C THR A 177 18.32 9.89 4.79
N VAL A 178 18.24 8.63 4.39
CA VAL A 178 17.81 8.27 3.04
C VAL A 178 16.33 7.94 3.07
N VAL A 179 15.55 8.66 2.29
CA VAL A 179 14.13 8.38 2.10
C VAL A 179 13.95 7.78 0.72
N ARG A 180 13.47 6.55 0.68
CA ARG A 180 13.15 5.86 -0.57
C ARG A 180 11.71 6.13 -0.93
N PHE A 181 11.50 6.49 -2.20
CA PHE A 181 10.20 6.67 -2.82
C PHE A 181 10.02 5.59 -3.88
N ASP A 182 8.89 4.90 -3.84
CA ASP A 182 8.47 3.96 -4.88
C ASP A 182 7.36 4.63 -5.70
N TRP A 183 7.40 4.47 -7.01
CA TRP A 183 6.46 5.13 -7.92
C TRP A 183 5.79 4.13 -8.88
N ARG A 184 4.58 4.46 -9.33
CA ARG A 184 3.79 3.68 -10.28
C ARG A 184 3.93 4.22 -11.68
N VAL A 185 3.77 3.36 -12.68
CA VAL A 185 3.79 3.73 -14.10
C VAL A 185 2.78 4.85 -14.38
N ASN A 186 3.20 5.83 -15.15
CA ASN A 186 2.32 6.84 -15.72
C ASN A 186 1.98 6.44 -17.15
N SER A 187 0.81 5.94 -17.37
CA SER A 187 0.33 5.53 -18.68
C SER A 187 -0.54 6.58 -19.37
N ARG A 188 -0.69 7.75 -18.73
CA ARG A 188 -1.44 8.89 -19.28
C ARG A 188 -0.51 9.83 -20.03
N ASP A 189 -1.06 10.50 -21.03
CA ASP A 189 -0.40 11.54 -21.82
C ASP A 189 -0.27 12.89 -21.07
N VAL A 190 -0.33 12.83 -19.74
CA VAL A 190 -0.21 13.98 -18.85
C VAL A 190 0.86 13.72 -17.81
N GLU A 191 1.75 14.69 -17.66
CA GLU A 191 2.78 14.71 -16.62
C GLU A 191 2.15 14.72 -15.22
N ARG A 192 2.75 13.99 -14.28
CA ARG A 192 2.38 14.02 -12.87
C ARG A 192 3.42 14.80 -12.08
N VAL A 193 2.94 15.66 -11.19
CA VAL A 193 3.81 16.49 -10.34
C VAL A 193 3.38 16.34 -8.89
N ALA A 194 4.36 16.19 -8.00
CA ALA A 194 4.14 16.17 -6.56
C ALA A 194 5.21 16.98 -5.83
N ASP A 195 4.79 17.95 -5.02
CA ASP A 195 5.65 18.69 -4.13
C ASP A 195 5.70 17.99 -2.77
N VAL A 196 6.76 17.21 -2.55
CA VAL A 196 6.97 16.42 -1.34
C VAL A 196 7.60 17.29 -0.28
N VAL A 197 6.93 17.46 0.86
CA VAL A 197 7.39 18.32 1.95
C VAL A 197 7.97 17.48 3.09
N PHE A 198 9.17 17.79 3.52
CA PHE A 198 9.78 17.22 4.73
C PHE A 198 9.44 18.14 5.92
N GLN A 199 8.33 17.87 6.58
CA GLN A 199 7.78 18.72 7.63
C GLN A 199 8.38 18.38 9.00
N PRO A 200 8.88 19.37 9.78
CA PRO A 200 9.38 19.10 11.13
C PRO A 200 8.26 18.63 12.05
N LYS A 201 8.53 17.58 12.85
CA LYS A 201 7.56 17.06 13.85
C LYS A 201 7.29 18.04 15.00
N THR A 202 8.22 18.93 15.26
CA THR A 202 8.09 19.96 16.28
C THR A 202 7.95 21.31 15.59
N PRO A 203 7.06 22.21 16.03
CA PRO A 203 6.95 23.54 15.47
C PRO A 203 8.25 24.33 15.67
N VAL A 204 9.03 24.48 14.61
CA VAL A 204 10.30 25.24 14.60
C VAL A 204 10.41 25.97 13.26
N SER A 205 11.13 27.10 13.26
CA SER A 205 11.45 27.79 12.01
C SER A 205 12.66 27.11 11.35
N LEU A 206 12.48 26.71 10.09
CA LEU A 206 13.53 26.10 9.30
C LEU A 206 14.31 27.17 8.53
N THR A 207 15.58 26.91 8.33
CA THR A 207 16.42 27.60 7.37
C THR A 207 16.61 26.73 6.13
N GLY A 208 16.30 27.27 4.95
CA GLY A 208 16.39 26.56 3.67
C GLY A 208 15.07 25.95 3.18
N ASP A 209 15.17 25.35 1.99
CA ASP A 209 14.02 24.70 1.34
C ASP A 209 13.94 23.23 1.76
N ASN A 210 12.78 22.82 2.23
CA ASN A 210 12.48 21.47 2.70
C ASN A 210 11.50 20.73 1.77
N THR A 211 11.34 21.21 0.55
CA THR A 211 10.41 20.64 -0.45
C THR A 211 11.18 20.03 -1.62
N VAL A 212 10.74 18.87 -2.07
CA VAL A 212 11.26 18.22 -3.27
C VAL A 212 10.13 18.09 -4.28
N LYS A 213 10.31 18.69 -5.43
CA LYS A 213 9.40 18.53 -6.57
C LYS A 213 9.72 17.23 -7.29
N VAL A 214 8.77 16.32 -7.34
CA VAL A 214 8.85 15.08 -8.12
C VAL A 214 8.04 15.26 -9.40
N VAL A 215 8.68 15.06 -10.54
CA VAL A 215 8.06 15.18 -11.87
C VAL A 215 8.14 13.84 -12.57
N GLN A 216 6.99 13.26 -12.89
CA GLN A 216 6.92 12.04 -13.69
C GLN A 216 6.46 12.36 -15.10
N LYS A 217 7.24 11.92 -16.09
CA LYS A 217 6.94 12.14 -17.51
C LYS A 217 5.57 11.61 -17.90
N ALA A 218 4.97 12.26 -18.88
CA ALA A 218 3.80 11.76 -19.58
C ALA A 218 4.19 10.58 -20.48
N ALA A 219 3.30 9.58 -20.60
CA ALA A 219 3.42 8.55 -21.63
C ALA A 219 3.00 9.09 -23.00
N GLU A 220 3.36 8.35 -24.05
CA GLU A 220 2.84 8.66 -25.39
C GLU A 220 1.33 8.40 -25.46
N PRO A 221 0.57 9.25 -26.15
CA PRO A 221 -0.87 9.05 -26.31
C PRO A 221 -1.21 7.75 -27.02
N ILE A 222 -2.18 7.00 -26.47
CA ILE A 222 -2.69 5.77 -27.09
C ILE A 222 -3.80 6.12 -28.08
N PRO A 223 -3.63 5.84 -29.38
CA PRO A 223 -4.67 6.09 -30.38
C PRO A 223 -5.82 5.07 -30.26
N VAL A 224 -6.75 5.34 -29.35
CA VAL A 224 -7.88 4.47 -29.01
C VAL A 224 -8.69 4.10 -30.26
N GLY A 225 -9.13 2.84 -30.33
CA GLY A 225 -9.96 2.39 -31.45
C GLY A 225 -9.17 1.90 -32.69
N THR A 226 -7.86 1.78 -32.57
CA THR A 226 -6.99 1.32 -33.67
C THR A 226 -6.17 0.09 -33.26
N PRO A 227 -5.67 -0.73 -34.21
CA PRO A 227 -4.75 -1.82 -33.90
C PRO A 227 -3.46 -1.36 -33.21
N ALA A 228 -2.94 -0.19 -33.59
CA ALA A 228 -1.77 0.41 -32.93
C ALA A 228 -2.08 0.81 -31.49
N GLY A 229 -3.27 1.38 -31.25
CA GLY A 229 -3.72 1.71 -29.89
C GLY A 229 -3.91 0.48 -29.02
N ASP A 230 -4.47 -0.60 -29.56
CA ASP A 230 -4.62 -1.86 -28.83
C ASP A 230 -3.24 -2.43 -28.43
N SER A 231 -2.24 -2.40 -29.33
CA SER A 231 -0.90 -2.88 -29.01
C SER A 231 -0.22 -2.05 -27.90
N LEU A 232 -0.35 -0.72 -27.96
CA LEU A 232 0.16 0.17 -26.89
C LEU A 232 -0.58 -0.06 -25.56
N ALA A 233 -1.91 -0.24 -25.61
CA ALA A 233 -2.69 -0.56 -24.42
C ALA A 233 -2.26 -1.89 -23.78
N LEU A 234 -2.05 -2.94 -24.58
CA LEU A 234 -1.55 -4.22 -24.09
C LEU A 234 -0.18 -4.09 -23.42
N LEU A 235 0.75 -3.36 -24.05
CA LEU A 235 2.07 -3.09 -23.47
C LEU A 235 1.95 -2.30 -22.16
N ALA A 236 1.11 -1.27 -22.13
CA ALA A 236 0.89 -0.48 -20.92
C ALA A 236 0.32 -1.34 -19.77
N VAL A 237 -0.68 -2.17 -20.05
CA VAL A 237 -1.27 -3.09 -19.06
C VAL A 237 -0.22 -4.09 -18.56
N SER A 238 0.53 -4.74 -19.46
CA SER A 238 1.54 -5.72 -19.06
C SER A 238 2.64 -5.11 -18.20
N ARG A 239 3.09 -3.91 -18.54
CA ARG A 239 4.09 -3.15 -17.79
C ARG A 239 3.58 -2.72 -16.40
N ALA A 240 2.35 -2.22 -16.34
CA ALA A 240 1.73 -1.83 -15.07
C ALA A 240 1.57 -3.03 -14.13
N LEU A 241 1.21 -4.20 -14.65
CA LEU A 241 1.06 -5.44 -13.89
C LEU A 241 2.38 -6.18 -13.65
N ASN A 242 3.50 -5.65 -14.13
CA ASN A 242 4.82 -6.30 -14.07
C ASN A 242 4.82 -7.70 -14.69
N ILE A 243 4.20 -7.83 -15.84
CA ILE A 243 4.20 -9.07 -16.62
C ILE A 243 5.36 -9.02 -17.59
N TYR A 244 6.25 -10.01 -17.51
CA TYR A 244 7.26 -10.18 -18.55
C TYR A 244 6.61 -10.76 -19.81
N THR A 245 6.68 -10.03 -20.90
CA THR A 245 6.21 -10.47 -22.21
C THR A 245 7.30 -10.26 -23.26
N GLU A 246 7.29 -11.09 -24.29
CA GLU A 246 8.14 -10.92 -25.47
C GLU A 246 7.54 -9.95 -26.50
N TRP A 247 6.42 -9.31 -26.17
CA TRP A 247 5.68 -8.43 -27.09
C TRP A 247 6.47 -7.21 -27.53
N GLU A 248 7.45 -6.79 -26.76
CA GLU A 248 8.29 -5.62 -27.07
C GLU A 248 9.31 -5.88 -28.19
N THR A 249 9.55 -7.13 -28.53
CA THR A 249 10.64 -7.52 -29.45
C THR A 249 10.26 -7.55 -30.93
N ALA A 250 9.30 -6.75 -31.34
CA ALA A 250 9.17 -6.27 -32.71
C ALA A 250 8.28 -7.08 -33.68
N GLU A 251 7.53 -8.04 -33.25
CA GLU A 251 6.57 -8.65 -34.15
C GLU A 251 5.20 -7.97 -34.11
N ARG A 252 4.42 -8.15 -35.17
CA ARG A 252 3.04 -7.68 -35.22
C ARG A 252 2.22 -8.32 -34.11
N MET A 253 1.30 -7.57 -33.50
CA MET A 253 0.42 -8.02 -32.40
C MET A 253 -0.29 -9.35 -32.72
N GLU A 254 -0.59 -9.66 -33.98
CA GLU A 254 -1.19 -10.92 -34.41
C GLU A 254 -0.31 -12.17 -34.15
N HIS A 255 0.98 -11.98 -33.88
CA HIS A 255 1.95 -13.03 -33.54
C HIS A 255 2.31 -13.06 -32.06
N TRP A 256 1.73 -12.18 -31.26
CA TRP A 256 2.01 -12.14 -29.84
C TRP A 256 1.40 -13.33 -29.12
N ASN A 257 2.18 -13.93 -28.23
CA ASN A 257 1.70 -15.01 -27.38
C ASN A 257 0.51 -14.53 -26.52
N ASN A 258 -0.51 -15.38 -26.38
CA ASN A 258 -1.72 -15.10 -25.61
C ASN A 258 -2.55 -13.90 -26.13
N VAL A 259 -2.37 -13.49 -27.36
CA VAL A 259 -3.17 -12.47 -28.04
C VAL A 259 -3.76 -13.06 -29.33
N GLN A 260 -5.04 -12.80 -29.56
CA GLN A 260 -5.69 -13.05 -30.83
C GLN A 260 -6.34 -11.78 -31.35
N VAL A 261 -6.18 -11.52 -32.62
CA VAL A 261 -6.79 -10.37 -33.29
C VAL A 261 -7.96 -10.81 -34.17
N TRP A 262 -8.88 -9.88 -34.41
CA TRP A 262 -9.92 -10.07 -35.36
C TRP A 262 -9.35 -10.21 -36.78
N LYS A 263 -9.66 -11.30 -37.43
CA LYS A 263 -9.30 -11.54 -38.83
C LYS A 263 -10.48 -11.19 -39.72
N LYS A 264 -10.21 -10.71 -40.94
CA LYS A 264 -11.26 -10.45 -41.94
C LYS A 264 -12.04 -11.72 -42.22
N GLY A 265 -13.36 -11.66 -42.13
CA GLY A 265 -14.23 -12.80 -42.34
C GLY A 265 -15.71 -12.41 -42.33
N PRO A 266 -16.61 -13.35 -42.64
CA PRO A 266 -18.05 -13.08 -42.59
C PRO A 266 -18.49 -12.61 -41.21
N GLY A 267 -19.25 -11.51 -41.17
CA GLY A 267 -19.79 -10.96 -39.91
C GLY A 267 -18.79 -10.18 -39.06
N VAL A 268 -17.54 -10.02 -39.50
CA VAL A 268 -16.55 -9.19 -38.81
C VAL A 268 -16.54 -7.79 -39.43
N PRO A 269 -16.92 -6.74 -38.68
CA PRO A 269 -16.83 -5.36 -39.12
C PRO A 269 -15.39 -4.95 -39.45
N ASP A 270 -15.19 -4.17 -40.50
CA ASP A 270 -13.85 -3.76 -40.96
C ASP A 270 -13.09 -2.99 -39.88
N GLU A 271 -13.77 -2.22 -39.02
CA GLU A 271 -13.18 -1.48 -37.89
C GLU A 271 -12.64 -2.39 -36.75
N LYS A 272 -13.06 -3.64 -36.71
CA LYS A 272 -12.50 -4.63 -35.77
C LYS A 272 -11.28 -5.36 -36.32
N VAL A 273 -11.09 -5.40 -37.63
CA VAL A 273 -9.99 -6.18 -38.25
C VAL A 273 -8.63 -5.68 -37.75
N GLY A 274 -7.81 -6.60 -37.23
CA GLY A 274 -6.52 -6.30 -36.62
C GLY A 274 -6.56 -5.83 -35.17
N ARG A 275 -7.76 -5.55 -34.63
CA ARG A 275 -7.96 -5.20 -33.22
C ARG A 275 -7.92 -6.45 -32.34
N VAL A 276 -7.62 -6.29 -31.05
CA VAL A 276 -7.64 -7.38 -30.08
C VAL A 276 -9.03 -8.01 -30.00
N LYS A 277 -9.09 -9.33 -30.18
CA LYS A 277 -10.27 -10.16 -29.94
C LYS A 277 -10.21 -10.87 -28.59
N TYR A 278 -9.03 -11.41 -28.27
CA TYR A 278 -8.73 -12.15 -27.05
C TYR A 278 -7.36 -11.74 -26.54
N VAL A 279 -7.25 -11.63 -25.23
CA VAL A 279 -5.96 -11.48 -24.55
C VAL A 279 -5.96 -12.20 -23.21
N GLN A 280 -4.81 -12.79 -22.87
CA GLN A 280 -4.58 -13.39 -21.57
C GLN A 280 -3.33 -12.77 -20.92
N PHE A 281 -3.54 -12.18 -19.75
CA PHE A 281 -2.50 -11.77 -18.81
C PHE A 281 -2.39 -12.85 -17.74
N PHE A 282 -1.23 -13.53 -17.68
CA PHE A 282 -1.10 -14.74 -16.91
C PHE A 282 0.21 -14.80 -16.11
N MET A 283 0.21 -15.47 -14.95
CA MET A 283 1.40 -15.77 -14.14
C MET A 283 2.19 -14.55 -13.66
N PHE A 284 1.53 -13.53 -13.17
CA PHE A 284 2.16 -12.33 -12.61
C PHE A 284 1.82 -12.15 -11.13
N LYS A 285 2.67 -11.39 -10.43
CA LYS A 285 2.42 -10.91 -9.07
C LYS A 285 2.28 -9.39 -9.10
N THR A 286 1.19 -8.88 -8.60
CA THR A 286 0.97 -7.44 -8.55
C THR A 286 0.23 -7.02 -7.29
N MET A 287 0.50 -5.79 -6.82
CA MET A 287 -0.31 -5.05 -5.85
C MET A 287 -1.20 -4.00 -6.54
N GLU A 288 -1.09 -3.87 -7.85
CA GLU A 288 -1.77 -2.84 -8.61
C GLU A 288 -3.24 -3.22 -8.87
N GLU A 289 -4.09 -2.21 -8.98
CA GLU A 289 -5.43 -2.34 -9.53
C GLU A 289 -5.37 -2.74 -11.01
N ILE A 290 -6.52 -3.16 -11.58
CA ILE A 290 -6.59 -3.39 -13.02
C ILE A 290 -6.26 -2.07 -13.74
N PRO A 291 -5.23 -2.05 -14.60
CA PRO A 291 -4.72 -0.82 -15.18
C PRO A 291 -5.74 -0.06 -16.02
N PHE A 292 -5.62 1.27 -15.98
CA PHE A 292 -6.49 2.20 -16.72
C PHE A 292 -6.61 1.83 -18.22
N GLU A 293 -5.54 1.39 -18.84
CA GLU A 293 -5.46 1.14 -20.29
C GLU A 293 -6.28 -0.06 -20.73
N ILE A 294 -6.71 -0.92 -19.82
CA ILE A 294 -7.60 -2.04 -20.14
C ILE A 294 -8.87 -1.54 -20.85
N GLN A 295 -9.37 -0.36 -20.51
CA GLN A 295 -10.58 0.23 -21.10
C GLN A 295 -10.45 0.54 -22.60
N TYR A 296 -9.22 0.57 -23.14
CA TYR A 296 -8.98 0.87 -24.55
C TYR A 296 -9.16 -0.35 -25.47
N LEU A 297 -9.23 -1.55 -24.90
CA LEU A 297 -9.45 -2.79 -25.65
C LEU A 297 -10.91 -2.96 -26.08
N THR A 298 -11.47 -1.92 -26.68
CA THR A 298 -12.91 -1.79 -26.99
C THR A 298 -13.44 -2.76 -28.05
N ALA A 299 -12.56 -3.50 -28.73
CA ALA A 299 -12.94 -4.54 -29.68
C ALA A 299 -12.85 -5.96 -29.09
N ALA A 300 -12.33 -6.12 -27.88
CA ALA A 300 -12.13 -7.43 -27.27
C ALA A 300 -13.47 -8.11 -26.94
N ASP A 301 -13.58 -9.39 -27.30
CA ASP A 301 -14.68 -10.26 -26.88
C ASP A 301 -14.33 -11.02 -25.62
N GLU A 302 -13.04 -11.31 -25.39
CA GLU A 302 -12.58 -12.07 -24.23
C GLU A 302 -11.30 -11.50 -23.63
N ILE A 303 -11.30 -11.33 -22.30
CA ILE A 303 -10.14 -10.92 -21.52
C ILE A 303 -9.96 -11.89 -20.36
N VAL A 304 -8.73 -12.39 -20.20
CA VAL A 304 -8.31 -13.23 -19.09
C VAL A 304 -7.21 -12.51 -18.31
N ILE A 305 -7.46 -12.24 -17.03
CA ILE A 305 -6.50 -11.68 -16.08
C ILE A 305 -6.35 -12.71 -14.96
N TYR A 306 -5.27 -13.48 -14.98
CA TYR A 306 -5.03 -14.52 -13.99
C TYR A 306 -3.69 -14.32 -13.30
N SER A 307 -3.72 -13.78 -12.10
CA SER A 307 -2.53 -13.54 -11.30
C SER A 307 -1.97 -14.85 -10.72
N ASN A 308 -0.69 -14.88 -10.42
CA ASN A 308 -0.05 -15.94 -9.62
C ASN A 308 -0.05 -15.59 -8.13
N ALA A 309 -0.91 -14.70 -7.74
CA ALA A 309 -1.02 -14.21 -6.39
C ALA A 309 -1.89 -15.15 -5.54
N ASN A 310 -1.40 -16.35 -5.28
CA ASN A 310 -2.08 -17.25 -4.37
C ASN A 310 -2.24 -16.57 -3.01
N HIS A 311 -3.50 -16.31 -2.60
CA HIS A 311 -3.88 -15.95 -1.24
C HIS A 311 -3.62 -14.50 -0.79
N PHE A 312 -3.77 -13.51 -1.67
CA PHE A 312 -3.76 -12.13 -1.22
C PHE A 312 -5.12 -11.70 -0.72
N LEU A 313 -5.17 -11.35 0.56
CA LEU A 313 -6.29 -10.58 1.06
C LEU A 313 -6.04 -9.12 0.72
N ARG A 314 -6.67 -8.67 -0.34
CA ARG A 314 -6.75 -7.24 -0.67
C ARG A 314 -8.19 -6.80 -0.53
N SER A 315 -8.40 -5.60 -0.02
CA SER A 315 -9.67 -4.89 -0.20
C SER A 315 -9.67 -4.24 -1.57
N LEU A 316 -9.63 -5.04 -2.62
CA LEU A 316 -9.72 -4.57 -3.99
C LEU A 316 -11.07 -4.91 -4.58
N ASP A 317 -11.62 -4.00 -5.34
CA ASP A 317 -12.66 -4.29 -6.32
C ASP A 317 -12.04 -4.37 -7.73
N THR A 318 -12.88 -4.58 -8.74
CA THR A 318 -12.43 -4.68 -10.14
C THR A 318 -11.98 -3.35 -10.73
N GLY A 319 -12.18 -2.23 -10.05
CA GLY A 319 -12.02 -0.90 -10.60
C GLY A 319 -13.05 -0.55 -11.67
N GLU A 320 -13.11 0.74 -12.03
CA GLU A 320 -14.08 1.25 -13.02
C GLU A 320 -13.71 0.93 -14.47
N HIS A 321 -12.41 0.75 -14.75
CA HIS A 321 -11.91 0.74 -16.13
C HIS A 321 -12.36 -0.49 -16.92
N ILE A 322 -12.35 -1.68 -16.31
CA ILE A 322 -12.83 -2.90 -16.93
C ILE A 322 -14.35 -2.82 -17.22
N THR A 323 -15.10 -2.07 -16.42
CA THR A 323 -16.57 -1.96 -16.57
C THR A 323 -17.00 -1.17 -17.81
N LYS A 324 -16.07 -0.46 -18.46
CA LYS A 324 -16.30 0.30 -19.70
C LYS A 324 -16.30 -0.58 -20.94
N LEU A 325 -15.84 -1.82 -20.80
CA LEU A 325 -15.78 -2.80 -21.92
C LEU A 325 -17.10 -3.54 -22.08
N THR A 326 -18.16 -2.81 -22.35
CA THR A 326 -19.54 -3.34 -22.42
C THR A 326 -19.78 -4.36 -23.55
N GLN A 327 -18.85 -4.47 -24.51
CA GLN A 327 -18.88 -5.46 -25.59
C GLN A 327 -18.36 -6.84 -25.18
N LEU A 328 -17.69 -6.97 -24.00
CA LEU A 328 -17.14 -8.23 -23.54
C LEU A 328 -18.21 -9.32 -23.45
N LYS A 329 -17.84 -10.50 -23.93
CA LYS A 329 -18.60 -11.74 -23.82
C LYS A 329 -18.04 -12.67 -22.77
N ARG A 330 -16.73 -12.68 -22.58
CA ARG A 330 -16.05 -13.58 -21.67
C ARG A 330 -15.03 -12.80 -20.85
N LEU A 331 -15.13 -12.94 -19.53
CA LEU A 331 -14.22 -12.28 -18.60
C LEU A 331 -13.76 -13.27 -17.53
N THR A 332 -12.47 -13.38 -17.38
CA THR A 332 -11.83 -14.07 -16.25
C THR A 332 -10.98 -13.08 -15.47
N ILE A 333 -11.23 -12.96 -14.16
CA ILE A 333 -10.34 -12.26 -13.23
C ILE A 333 -10.08 -13.22 -12.07
N GLY A 334 -9.03 -14.02 -12.21
CA GLY A 334 -8.69 -15.09 -11.28
C GLY A 334 -7.45 -14.78 -10.44
N ALA A 335 -7.43 -15.26 -9.20
CA ALA A 335 -6.32 -15.14 -8.27
C ALA A 335 -5.77 -13.71 -8.12
N TYR A 336 -6.64 -12.71 -8.25
CA TYR A 336 -6.28 -11.29 -8.24
C TYR A 336 -6.39 -10.65 -6.84
N GLY A 337 -7.05 -11.34 -5.90
CA GLY A 337 -7.29 -10.85 -4.53
C GLY A 337 -8.53 -9.95 -4.40
N LEU A 338 -9.47 -10.03 -5.32
CA LEU A 338 -10.72 -9.27 -5.27
C LEU A 338 -11.57 -9.65 -4.05
N THR A 339 -12.13 -8.66 -3.38
CA THR A 339 -13.10 -8.83 -2.28
C THR A 339 -14.50 -8.35 -2.64
N SER A 340 -14.61 -7.54 -3.70
CA SER A 340 -15.86 -6.97 -4.20
C SER A 340 -15.79 -6.72 -5.70
N LEU A 341 -16.91 -6.42 -6.31
CA LEU A 341 -17.03 -5.94 -7.68
C LEU A 341 -17.40 -4.46 -7.66
N HIS A 342 -16.81 -3.67 -8.56
CA HIS A 342 -17.19 -2.27 -8.73
C HIS A 342 -18.69 -2.16 -9.04
N PRO A 343 -19.43 -1.16 -8.53
CA PRO A 343 -20.87 -1.01 -8.77
C PRO A 343 -21.29 -0.97 -10.25
N ASP A 344 -20.41 -0.46 -11.11
CA ASP A 344 -20.64 -0.40 -12.55
C ASP A 344 -20.34 -1.71 -13.30
N PHE A 345 -19.89 -2.75 -12.60
CA PHE A 345 -19.69 -4.08 -13.18
C PHE A 345 -20.97 -4.63 -13.85
N LYS A 346 -22.14 -4.21 -13.35
CA LYS A 346 -23.46 -4.47 -13.96
C LYS A 346 -23.61 -3.96 -15.40
N ASN A 347 -22.70 -3.08 -15.87
CA ASN A 347 -22.73 -2.56 -17.24
C ASN A 347 -22.24 -3.61 -18.26
N LEU A 348 -21.56 -4.67 -17.81
CA LEU A 348 -21.07 -5.76 -18.66
C LEU A 348 -22.20 -6.74 -19.04
N ARG A 349 -23.28 -6.21 -19.59
CA ARG A 349 -24.53 -6.95 -19.85
C ARG A 349 -24.40 -7.99 -20.98
N ASN A 350 -23.35 -7.91 -21.79
CA ASN A 350 -23.08 -8.84 -22.87
C ASN A 350 -22.26 -10.06 -22.44
N LEU A 351 -21.87 -10.15 -21.16
CA LEU A 351 -21.14 -11.30 -20.65
C LEU A 351 -22.00 -12.57 -20.80
N GLU A 352 -21.38 -13.55 -21.43
CA GLU A 352 -21.83 -14.93 -21.61
C GLU A 352 -21.12 -15.86 -20.61
N TYR A 353 -19.88 -15.54 -20.25
CA TYR A 353 -19.02 -16.29 -19.32
C TYR A 353 -18.33 -15.35 -18.34
N LEU A 354 -18.39 -15.67 -17.05
CA LEU A 354 -17.71 -14.94 -15.98
C LEU A 354 -17.00 -15.91 -15.03
N ASP A 355 -15.67 -15.74 -14.91
CA ASP A 355 -14.86 -16.49 -13.97
C ASP A 355 -14.15 -15.54 -12.99
N LEU A 356 -14.48 -15.68 -11.70
CA LEU A 356 -13.94 -14.93 -10.59
C LEU A 356 -13.26 -15.87 -9.56
N SER A 357 -12.71 -16.97 -10.01
CA SER A 357 -12.10 -18.00 -9.16
C SER A 357 -10.84 -17.53 -8.46
N SER A 358 -10.56 -18.15 -7.32
CA SER A 358 -9.34 -17.95 -6.54
C SER A 358 -9.13 -16.51 -6.04
N ASN A 359 -10.20 -15.76 -5.88
CA ASN A 359 -10.19 -14.43 -5.26
C ASN A 359 -10.51 -14.50 -3.75
N CYS A 360 -10.84 -13.37 -3.16
CA CYS A 360 -11.08 -13.22 -1.73
C CYS A 360 -12.52 -12.82 -1.39
N PHE A 361 -13.49 -13.17 -2.23
CA PHE A 361 -14.89 -12.91 -1.96
C PHE A 361 -15.35 -13.67 -0.70
N GLN A 362 -16.00 -12.98 0.22
CA GLN A 362 -16.60 -13.61 1.42
C GLN A 362 -17.93 -14.28 1.11
N THR A 363 -18.67 -13.67 0.21
CA THR A 363 -19.97 -14.13 -0.27
C THR A 363 -20.00 -13.99 -1.79
N ILE A 364 -20.94 -14.65 -2.43
CA ILE A 364 -21.20 -14.39 -3.84
C ILE A 364 -21.78 -12.98 -3.97
N PRO A 365 -21.16 -12.07 -4.75
CA PRO A 365 -21.56 -10.67 -4.84
C PRO A 365 -23.02 -10.50 -5.22
N ASP A 366 -23.75 -9.63 -4.51
CA ASP A 366 -25.17 -9.39 -4.72
C ASP A 366 -25.50 -8.79 -6.10
N ILE A 367 -24.53 -8.13 -6.73
CA ILE A 367 -24.67 -7.59 -8.09
C ILE A 367 -24.86 -8.68 -9.16
N LEU A 368 -24.46 -9.93 -8.86
CA LEU A 368 -24.61 -11.06 -9.76
C LEU A 368 -26.05 -11.55 -9.77
N THR A 369 -26.84 -11.01 -10.67
CA THR A 369 -28.26 -11.33 -10.86
C THR A 369 -28.60 -11.47 -12.36
N PRO A 370 -29.67 -12.19 -12.72
CA PRO A 370 -30.12 -12.32 -14.11
C PRO A 370 -30.48 -10.97 -14.76
N GLU A 371 -30.96 -10.00 -13.97
CA GLU A 371 -31.31 -8.66 -14.44
C GLU A 371 -30.06 -7.87 -14.88
N ASN A 372 -28.97 -8.00 -14.13
CA ASN A 372 -27.71 -7.33 -14.43
C ASN A 372 -26.94 -8.02 -15.56
N PHE A 373 -27.00 -9.35 -15.63
CA PHE A 373 -26.26 -10.15 -16.63
C PHE A 373 -27.21 -11.06 -17.44
N PRO A 374 -28.07 -10.49 -18.28
CA PRO A 374 -29.14 -11.24 -18.94
C PRO A 374 -28.65 -12.29 -19.95
N ASN A 375 -27.40 -12.21 -20.37
CA ASN A 375 -26.78 -13.11 -21.35
C ASN A 375 -25.82 -14.12 -20.73
N LEU A 376 -25.63 -14.10 -19.39
CA LEU A 376 -24.69 -14.99 -18.74
C LEU A 376 -25.20 -16.43 -18.76
N HIS A 377 -24.37 -17.32 -19.30
CA HIS A 377 -24.58 -18.76 -19.36
C HIS A 377 -23.68 -19.52 -18.38
N ALA A 378 -22.47 -19.01 -18.11
CA ALA A 378 -21.54 -19.66 -17.19
C ALA A 378 -21.07 -18.71 -16.10
N LEU A 379 -21.24 -19.14 -14.83
CA LEU A 379 -20.73 -18.48 -13.65
C LEU A 379 -19.76 -19.41 -12.93
N VAL A 380 -18.50 -18.97 -12.83
CA VAL A 380 -17.41 -19.71 -12.20
C VAL A 380 -16.81 -18.86 -11.09
N MET A 381 -16.89 -19.34 -9.85
CA MET A 381 -16.35 -18.67 -8.67
C MET A 381 -15.75 -19.71 -7.70
N ASN A 382 -14.86 -20.55 -8.17
CA ASN A 382 -14.24 -21.55 -7.32
C ASN A 382 -13.17 -20.96 -6.39
N ALA A 383 -12.93 -21.62 -5.25
CA ALA A 383 -11.77 -21.38 -4.39
C ALA A 383 -11.63 -19.92 -3.89
N ASN A 384 -12.73 -19.28 -3.54
CA ASN A 384 -12.72 -17.96 -2.90
C ASN A 384 -12.52 -18.09 -1.38
N GLN A 385 -11.48 -18.82 -0.99
CA GLN A 385 -11.14 -19.07 0.40
C GLN A 385 -10.27 -17.95 0.94
N ARG A 386 -10.58 -17.51 2.15
CA ARG A 386 -9.88 -16.41 2.83
C ARG A 386 -9.17 -16.91 4.08
N TYR A 387 -8.05 -17.56 3.94
CA TYR A 387 -7.30 -17.94 5.15
C TYR A 387 -6.08 -17.11 5.43
N THR A 388 -5.56 -16.42 4.43
CA THR A 388 -4.20 -15.90 4.54
C THR A 388 -4.14 -14.49 4.01
N ILE A 389 -3.64 -13.58 4.85
CA ILE A 389 -3.14 -12.28 4.42
C ILE A 389 -1.69 -12.51 3.99
N TYR A 390 -1.35 -12.07 2.80
CA TYR A 390 0.01 -12.06 2.33
C TYR A 390 0.48 -10.61 2.14
N ASP A 391 1.46 -10.20 2.91
CA ASP A 391 2.12 -8.92 2.75
C ASP A 391 3.29 -9.05 1.78
N LEU A 392 3.11 -8.62 0.55
CA LEU A 392 4.15 -8.64 -0.48
C LEU A 392 5.36 -7.77 -0.13
N GLY A 393 5.14 -6.69 0.63
CA GLY A 393 6.21 -5.80 1.04
C GLY A 393 7.20 -6.46 1.99
N ASN A 394 6.72 -7.38 2.81
CA ASN A 394 7.51 -8.07 3.84
C ASN A 394 7.68 -9.57 3.57
N ASP A 395 7.14 -10.09 2.49
CA ASP A 395 7.09 -11.54 2.15
C ASP A 395 6.56 -12.41 3.31
N THR A 396 5.61 -11.88 4.08
CA THR A 396 5.02 -12.55 5.24
C THR A 396 3.62 -13.04 4.95
N ARG A 397 3.26 -14.19 5.53
CA ARG A 397 1.91 -14.76 5.48
C ARG A 397 1.34 -14.78 6.89
N GLU A 398 0.18 -14.21 7.06
CA GLU A 398 -0.56 -14.25 8.30
C GLU A 398 -1.87 -15.01 8.10
N ASN A 399 -2.09 -16.05 8.90
CA ASN A 399 -3.38 -16.72 8.95
C ASN A 399 -4.40 -15.83 9.64
N VAL A 400 -5.36 -15.35 8.90
CA VAL A 400 -6.44 -14.51 9.45
C VAL A 400 -7.42 -15.30 10.33
N GLY A 401 -7.12 -16.60 10.60
CA GLY A 401 -7.97 -17.47 11.42
C GLY A 401 -9.35 -17.62 10.81
N GLY A 402 -9.89 -18.80 10.76
CA GLY A 402 -11.20 -19.21 10.27
C GLY A 402 -12.16 -18.19 9.64
N LEU A 403 -13.11 -18.66 8.95
CA LEU A 403 -14.19 -17.87 8.35
C LEU A 403 -14.83 -16.96 9.39
N ILE A 404 -14.87 -15.68 9.07
CA ILE A 404 -15.62 -14.70 9.87
C ILE A 404 -17.11 -15.03 9.82
N ASP A 405 -17.60 -15.49 8.64
CA ASP A 405 -18.97 -15.91 8.41
C ASP A 405 -19.02 -17.18 7.54
N GLU A 406 -20.02 -18.01 7.75
CA GLU A 406 -20.37 -19.14 6.88
C GLU A 406 -21.46 -18.67 5.90
N PRO A 407 -21.09 -18.29 4.66
CA PRO A 407 -22.08 -17.79 3.72
C PRO A 407 -23.00 -18.92 3.28
N LYS A 408 -24.30 -18.63 3.28
CA LYS A 408 -25.30 -19.57 2.77
C LYS A 408 -25.27 -19.59 1.25
N PHE A 409 -25.71 -20.71 0.67
CA PHE A 409 -25.92 -20.79 -0.77
C PHE A 409 -26.97 -19.73 -1.19
N PRO A 410 -26.63 -18.84 -2.17
CA PRO A 410 -27.53 -17.74 -2.53
C PRO A 410 -28.68 -18.23 -3.41
N GLU A 411 -29.91 -18.24 -2.87
CA GLU A 411 -31.13 -18.66 -3.57
C GLU A 411 -31.32 -17.97 -4.93
N ARG A 412 -30.86 -16.71 -5.08
CA ARG A 412 -30.98 -15.97 -6.35
C ARG A 412 -30.28 -16.64 -7.52
N ILE A 413 -29.20 -17.38 -7.28
CA ILE A 413 -28.51 -18.13 -8.34
C ILE A 413 -29.40 -19.25 -8.88
N LEU A 414 -30.19 -19.87 -8.01
CA LEU A 414 -31.12 -20.94 -8.41
C LEU A 414 -32.31 -20.44 -9.24
N LYS A 415 -32.53 -19.13 -9.28
CA LYS A 415 -33.57 -18.48 -10.12
C LYS A 415 -33.06 -18.04 -11.49
N TRP A 416 -31.80 -18.33 -11.79
CA TRP A 416 -31.14 -17.86 -13.02
C TRP A 416 -31.18 -18.90 -14.13
N ASN A 417 -32.34 -19.04 -14.76
CA ASN A 417 -32.67 -20.15 -15.68
C ASN A 417 -31.75 -20.27 -16.91
N LYS A 418 -30.99 -19.21 -17.28
CA LYS A 418 -30.06 -19.24 -18.41
C LYS A 418 -28.67 -19.80 -18.07
N LEU A 419 -28.35 -20.03 -16.81
CA LEU A 419 -27.06 -20.61 -16.46
C LEU A 419 -27.04 -22.10 -16.83
N ASP A 420 -26.20 -22.44 -17.78
CA ASP A 420 -25.88 -23.84 -18.14
C ASP A 420 -24.73 -24.39 -17.28
N THR A 421 -23.84 -23.51 -16.81
CA THR A 421 -22.68 -23.88 -16.02
C THR A 421 -22.59 -23.05 -14.74
N ILE A 422 -22.56 -23.73 -13.60
CA ILE A 422 -22.35 -23.14 -12.27
C ILE A 422 -21.22 -23.87 -11.57
N ARG A 423 -20.18 -23.13 -11.18
CA ARG A 423 -19.03 -23.65 -10.43
C ARG A 423 -18.79 -22.79 -9.18
N LEU A 424 -19.15 -23.31 -8.02
CA LEU A 424 -19.04 -22.65 -6.72
C LEU A 424 -18.32 -23.53 -5.70
N SER A 425 -17.43 -24.37 -6.16
CA SER A 425 -16.66 -25.28 -5.31
C SER A 425 -15.65 -24.52 -4.43
N VAL A 426 -15.37 -25.05 -3.24
CA VAL A 426 -14.30 -24.53 -2.37
C VAL A 426 -14.53 -23.06 -1.92
N ASN A 427 -15.78 -22.74 -1.53
CA ASN A 427 -16.16 -21.38 -1.12
C ASN A 427 -16.65 -21.28 0.34
N TYR A 428 -16.58 -22.39 1.10
CA TYR A 428 -17.12 -22.47 2.46
C TYR A 428 -18.61 -22.16 2.58
N LEU A 429 -19.39 -22.30 1.51
CA LEU A 429 -20.84 -22.21 1.58
C LEU A 429 -21.35 -23.23 2.61
N ALA A 430 -22.19 -22.77 3.54
CA ALA A 430 -22.67 -23.59 4.67
C ALA A 430 -24.21 -23.61 4.74
N GLY A 431 -24.70 -24.53 5.57
CA GLY A 431 -26.14 -24.74 5.75
C GLY A 431 -26.76 -25.58 4.65
N GLU A 432 -28.07 -25.56 4.58
CA GLU A 432 -28.83 -26.39 3.65
C GLU A 432 -29.02 -25.73 2.28
N LEU A 433 -29.14 -26.54 1.24
CA LEU A 433 -29.54 -26.04 -0.07
C LEU A 433 -31.04 -25.65 -0.03
N PRO A 434 -31.42 -24.53 -0.66
CA PRO A 434 -32.81 -24.09 -0.73
C PRO A 434 -33.70 -25.13 -1.42
N THR A 435 -34.84 -25.47 -0.79
CA THR A 435 -35.81 -26.41 -1.37
C THR A 435 -36.58 -25.86 -2.55
N MET A 436 -36.59 -24.53 -2.72
CA MET A 436 -37.26 -23.83 -3.82
C MET A 436 -38.75 -24.12 -3.95
N SER A 437 -39.41 -24.46 -2.86
CA SER A 437 -40.84 -24.92 -2.84
C SER A 437 -41.83 -23.91 -3.44
N ASN A 438 -41.50 -22.61 -3.42
CA ASN A 438 -42.31 -21.53 -3.98
C ASN A 438 -41.91 -21.15 -5.41
N HIS A 439 -40.94 -21.86 -6.01
CA HIS A 439 -40.50 -21.61 -7.39
C HIS A 439 -41.52 -22.17 -8.40
N GLU A 440 -41.43 -21.72 -9.67
CA GLU A 440 -42.16 -22.32 -10.79
C GLU A 440 -41.97 -23.83 -10.79
N LYS A 441 -43.04 -24.58 -11.11
CA LYS A 441 -43.01 -26.04 -11.08
C LYS A 441 -43.16 -26.62 -12.47
N TRP A 442 -42.57 -27.77 -12.68
CA TRP A 442 -42.79 -28.54 -13.89
C TRP A 442 -44.26 -28.88 -14.02
N THR A 443 -44.85 -28.56 -15.17
CA THR A 443 -46.26 -28.92 -15.47
C THR A 443 -46.34 -30.28 -16.18
N ALA A 444 -47.45 -30.95 -16.08
CA ALA A 444 -47.70 -32.18 -16.83
C ALA A 444 -47.63 -31.97 -18.35
N GLU A 445 -48.05 -30.80 -18.83
CA GLU A 445 -47.98 -30.46 -20.25
C GLU A 445 -46.55 -30.39 -20.73
N GLU A 446 -45.67 -29.72 -20.03
CA GLU A 446 -44.23 -29.60 -20.39
C GLU A 446 -43.54 -30.96 -20.38
N VAL A 447 -43.76 -31.73 -19.31
CA VAL A 447 -43.13 -33.05 -19.16
C VAL A 447 -43.61 -34.02 -20.22
N ASN A 448 -44.94 -34.07 -20.49
CA ASN A 448 -45.49 -34.96 -21.50
C ASN A 448 -45.18 -34.54 -22.93
N ALA A 449 -44.88 -33.27 -23.17
CA ALA A 449 -44.46 -32.77 -24.49
C ALA A 449 -43.01 -33.16 -24.84
N CYS A 450 -42.23 -33.69 -23.87
CA CYS A 450 -40.81 -34.01 -24.08
C CYS A 450 -40.49 -35.45 -23.63
N ASP A 451 -40.26 -36.34 -24.57
CA ASP A 451 -39.98 -37.78 -24.31
C ASP A 451 -38.71 -37.99 -23.43
N THR A 452 -37.92 -36.95 -23.26
CA THR A 452 -36.70 -37.04 -22.45
C THR A 452 -36.88 -36.65 -20.99
N LEU A 453 -38.03 -36.05 -20.63
CA LEU A 453 -38.32 -35.67 -19.25
C LEU A 453 -39.03 -36.81 -18.52
N PRO A 454 -38.57 -37.22 -17.32
CA PRO A 454 -39.26 -38.24 -16.51
C PRO A 454 -40.49 -37.65 -15.83
N GLU A 455 -41.54 -38.47 -15.71
CA GLU A 455 -42.83 -38.10 -15.09
C GLU A 455 -42.69 -37.60 -13.66
N ILE A 456 -41.68 -38.05 -12.94
CA ILE A 456 -41.42 -37.65 -11.54
C ILE A 456 -41.21 -36.13 -11.38
N LEU A 457 -40.85 -35.42 -12.45
CA LEU A 457 -40.65 -33.96 -12.40
C LEU A 457 -41.97 -33.20 -12.18
N ILE A 458 -43.11 -33.77 -12.54
CA ILE A 458 -44.41 -33.09 -12.43
C ILE A 458 -44.66 -32.63 -10.99
N GLY A 459 -44.78 -31.32 -10.82
CA GLY A 459 -44.98 -30.69 -9.51
C GLY A 459 -43.73 -30.39 -8.71
N LEU A 460 -42.53 -30.86 -9.16
CA LEU A 460 -41.25 -30.43 -8.57
C LEU A 460 -40.89 -29.01 -9.01
N PRO A 461 -40.15 -28.27 -8.19
CA PRO A 461 -39.61 -26.96 -8.58
C PRO A 461 -38.76 -27.05 -9.83
N LYS A 462 -39.05 -26.18 -10.81
CA LYS A 462 -38.32 -26.09 -12.09
C LYS A 462 -37.11 -25.19 -11.95
N VAL A 463 -36.10 -25.68 -11.23
CA VAL A 463 -34.90 -24.94 -10.89
C VAL A 463 -33.82 -25.20 -11.93
N LEU A 464 -33.19 -24.14 -12.44
CA LEU A 464 -32.03 -24.21 -13.35
C LEU A 464 -32.25 -25.17 -14.54
N PRO A 465 -33.40 -25.12 -15.24
CA PRO A 465 -33.80 -26.18 -16.19
C PRO A 465 -32.81 -26.40 -17.34
N ASP A 466 -31.97 -25.43 -17.64
CA ASP A 466 -30.97 -25.47 -18.73
C ASP A 466 -29.56 -25.82 -18.25
N THR A 467 -29.35 -26.00 -16.93
CA THR A 467 -28.02 -26.28 -16.37
C THR A 467 -27.57 -27.69 -16.67
N ASP A 468 -26.40 -27.80 -17.32
CA ASP A 468 -25.73 -29.06 -17.66
C ASP A 468 -24.58 -29.38 -16.70
N PHE A 469 -24.05 -28.36 -15.99
CA PHE A 469 -22.92 -28.50 -15.10
C PHE A 469 -23.11 -27.72 -13.80
N PHE A 470 -23.14 -28.44 -12.67
CA PHE A 470 -23.34 -27.88 -11.34
C PHE A 470 -22.30 -28.45 -10.36
N ALA A 471 -21.35 -27.62 -9.93
CA ALA A 471 -20.29 -28.00 -9.01
C ALA A 471 -20.32 -27.14 -7.76
N ILE A 472 -20.52 -27.78 -6.59
CA ILE A 472 -20.59 -27.17 -5.27
C ILE A 472 -19.81 -27.96 -4.22
N ASN A 473 -18.93 -28.84 -4.67
CA ASN A 473 -18.11 -29.69 -3.79
C ASN A 473 -17.10 -28.88 -2.96
N PHE A 474 -16.58 -29.52 -1.92
CA PHE A 474 -15.61 -28.92 -0.99
C PHE A 474 -16.10 -27.61 -0.35
N ASN A 475 -17.40 -27.52 -0.13
CA ASN A 475 -18.05 -26.55 0.73
C ASN A 475 -18.39 -27.17 2.09
N ARG A 476 -19.21 -26.51 2.90
CA ARG A 476 -19.67 -26.97 4.21
C ARG A 476 -21.18 -27.15 4.25
N LEU A 477 -21.76 -27.57 3.14
CA LEU A 477 -23.19 -27.77 3.02
C LEU A 477 -23.64 -28.97 3.86
N THR A 478 -24.84 -28.90 4.38
CA THR A 478 -25.46 -29.91 5.24
C THR A 478 -26.93 -30.12 4.85
N GLY A 479 -27.64 -30.96 5.60
CA GLY A 479 -29.06 -31.24 5.41
C GLY A 479 -29.33 -32.25 4.29
N GLU A 480 -30.50 -32.13 3.67
CA GLU A 480 -30.91 -33.02 2.58
C GLU A 480 -30.72 -32.38 1.21
N LEU A 481 -30.31 -33.20 0.26
CA LEU A 481 -30.36 -32.78 -1.15
C LEU A 481 -31.80 -32.61 -1.57
N PRO A 482 -32.18 -31.43 -2.09
CA PRO A 482 -33.56 -31.21 -2.50
C PRO A 482 -33.92 -32.00 -3.77
N ASP A 483 -35.21 -32.40 -3.88
CA ASP A 483 -35.72 -33.19 -5.00
C ASP A 483 -35.47 -32.54 -6.38
N TRP A 484 -35.55 -31.21 -6.47
CA TRP A 484 -35.25 -30.51 -7.72
C TRP A 484 -33.86 -30.79 -8.24
N LEU A 485 -32.89 -31.08 -7.33
CA LEU A 485 -31.51 -31.39 -7.66
C LEU A 485 -31.31 -32.88 -7.97
N LEU A 486 -31.83 -33.75 -7.09
CA LEU A 486 -31.72 -35.21 -7.24
C LEU A 486 -32.35 -35.70 -8.56
N TYR A 487 -33.54 -35.20 -8.90
CA TYR A 487 -34.26 -35.56 -10.12
C TYR A 487 -33.99 -34.64 -11.30
N HIS A 488 -33.04 -33.72 -11.20
CA HIS A 488 -32.77 -32.75 -12.26
C HIS A 488 -32.55 -33.44 -13.62
N PRO A 489 -33.27 -33.01 -14.70
CA PRO A 489 -33.29 -33.77 -15.94
C PRO A 489 -31.96 -33.82 -16.70
N LYS A 490 -31.14 -32.76 -16.61
CA LYS A 490 -29.89 -32.62 -17.33
C LYS A 490 -28.67 -32.91 -16.46
N LEU A 491 -28.69 -32.59 -15.15
CA LEU A 491 -27.55 -32.78 -14.29
C LEU A 491 -27.28 -34.26 -14.04
N ASP A 492 -26.05 -34.67 -14.24
CA ASP A 492 -25.51 -35.94 -13.75
C ASP A 492 -24.65 -35.67 -12.52
N LEU A 493 -25.21 -35.88 -11.34
CA LEU A 493 -24.54 -35.56 -10.07
C LEU A 493 -23.39 -36.53 -9.75
N TRP A 494 -23.39 -37.70 -10.42
CA TRP A 494 -22.36 -38.69 -10.18
C TRP A 494 -21.16 -38.54 -11.10
N PHE A 495 -21.29 -37.87 -12.21
CA PHE A 495 -20.19 -37.68 -13.15
C PHE A 495 -19.93 -36.18 -13.45
N PRO A 496 -18.71 -35.71 -13.20
CA PRO A 496 -17.63 -36.41 -12.52
C PRO A 496 -17.94 -36.58 -11.03
N TYR A 497 -17.60 -37.76 -10.49
CA TYR A 497 -17.87 -38.11 -9.09
C TYR A 497 -17.51 -36.98 -8.13
N SER A 498 -18.41 -36.73 -7.17
CA SER A 498 -18.23 -35.80 -6.07
C SER A 498 -18.28 -34.29 -6.33
N LEU A 499 -18.70 -33.82 -7.50
CA LEU A 499 -18.88 -32.38 -7.74
C LEU A 499 -20.02 -31.75 -6.90
N VAL A 500 -20.92 -32.56 -6.36
CA VAL A 500 -22.00 -32.12 -5.45
C VAL A 500 -21.83 -32.74 -4.06
N PHE A 501 -21.59 -34.04 -3.99
CA PHE A 501 -21.65 -34.81 -2.74
C PHE A 501 -20.48 -34.55 -1.79
N SER A 502 -19.26 -34.40 -2.30
CA SER A 502 -18.10 -34.20 -1.44
C SER A 502 -18.11 -32.84 -0.78
N GLN A 503 -18.52 -32.81 0.49
CA GLN A 503 -18.43 -31.64 1.35
C GLN A 503 -17.29 -31.81 2.35
N GLU A 504 -16.65 -30.72 2.81
CA GLU A 504 -15.46 -30.79 3.65
C GLU A 504 -15.59 -30.09 4.99
N GLY A 505 -14.97 -30.71 5.99
CA GLY A 505 -14.74 -30.11 7.30
C GLY A 505 -15.98 -30.10 8.20
N LYS A 506 -15.96 -29.17 9.12
CA LYS A 506 -17.05 -28.96 10.08
C LYS A 506 -17.71 -27.62 9.87
N THR A 507 -19.00 -27.56 10.11
CA THR A 507 -19.74 -26.31 10.27
C THR A 507 -19.25 -25.53 11.50
N ARG A 508 -19.65 -24.30 11.63
CA ARG A 508 -19.33 -23.46 12.79
C ARG A 508 -19.82 -24.08 14.11
N ASP A 509 -20.94 -24.80 14.07
CA ASP A 509 -21.53 -25.49 15.23
C ASP A 509 -20.85 -26.84 15.53
N GLY A 510 -19.83 -27.23 14.77
CA GLY A 510 -19.03 -28.42 14.98
C GLY A 510 -19.59 -29.70 14.34
N GLU A 511 -20.70 -29.62 13.60
CA GLU A 511 -21.24 -30.71 12.81
C GLU A 511 -20.39 -31.02 11.59
N ASN A 512 -20.39 -32.27 11.16
CA ASN A 512 -19.71 -32.64 9.92
C ASN A 512 -20.51 -32.13 8.72
N ALA A 513 -19.82 -31.54 7.74
CA ALA A 513 -20.43 -31.21 6.45
C ALA A 513 -20.77 -32.50 5.68
N GLY A 514 -21.82 -32.45 4.87
CA GLY A 514 -22.29 -33.57 4.05
C GLY A 514 -23.82 -33.64 4.01
N PHE A 515 -24.33 -34.39 3.08
CA PHE A 515 -25.78 -34.56 2.90
C PHE A 515 -26.28 -35.86 3.52
N THR A 516 -27.41 -35.80 4.23
CA THR A 516 -27.97 -36.94 4.96
C THR A 516 -28.68 -37.96 4.07
N ASN A 517 -29.10 -37.55 2.87
CA ASN A 517 -29.76 -38.39 1.85
C ASN A 517 -28.92 -38.60 0.59
N GLU A 518 -27.58 -38.53 0.74
CA GLU A 518 -26.69 -38.84 -0.36
C GLU A 518 -26.94 -40.27 -0.90
N PRO A 519 -27.03 -40.47 -2.22
CA PRO A 519 -27.19 -41.81 -2.81
C PRO A 519 -26.08 -42.77 -2.37
N VAL A 520 -26.46 -43.95 -1.93
CA VAL A 520 -25.53 -44.94 -1.35
C VAL A 520 -24.61 -45.58 -2.37
N SER A 521 -24.93 -45.56 -3.64
CA SER A 521 -24.12 -46.11 -4.72
C SER A 521 -24.50 -45.51 -6.08
N LEU A 522 -23.59 -45.71 -7.05
CA LEU A 522 -23.79 -45.34 -8.46
C LEU A 522 -25.05 -46.00 -9.03
N ASP A 523 -25.21 -47.31 -8.80
CA ASP A 523 -26.35 -48.07 -9.29
C ASP A 523 -27.67 -47.55 -8.68
N TYR A 524 -27.65 -47.29 -7.36
CA TYR A 524 -28.80 -46.69 -6.68
C TYR A 524 -29.14 -45.32 -7.30
N TYR A 525 -28.17 -44.44 -7.50
CA TYR A 525 -28.40 -43.11 -8.07
C TYR A 525 -29.04 -43.19 -9.47
N TYR A 526 -28.44 -43.97 -10.39
CA TYR A 526 -28.98 -44.08 -11.75
C TYR A 526 -30.34 -44.78 -11.77
N HIS A 527 -30.54 -45.79 -10.95
CA HIS A 527 -31.81 -46.50 -10.89
C HIS A 527 -32.93 -45.60 -10.35
N HIS A 528 -32.69 -44.92 -9.25
CA HIS A 528 -33.74 -44.18 -8.55
C HIS A 528 -33.99 -42.77 -9.10
N TYR A 529 -32.96 -42.09 -9.50
CA TYR A 529 -33.05 -40.67 -9.89
C TYR A 529 -32.91 -40.42 -11.38
N LYS A 530 -32.28 -41.29 -12.13
CA LYS A 530 -32.01 -41.10 -13.57
C LYS A 530 -32.77 -42.09 -14.46
N ASN A 531 -33.30 -43.17 -13.96
CA ASN A 531 -34.09 -44.11 -14.75
C ASN A 531 -35.51 -43.56 -14.94
N LYS A 532 -35.91 -43.27 -16.17
CA LYS A 532 -37.25 -42.78 -16.53
C LYS A 532 -38.40 -43.71 -16.13
N LYS A 533 -38.13 -45.01 -16.01
CA LYS A 533 -39.14 -46.03 -15.66
C LYS A 533 -39.32 -46.15 -14.14
N TYR A 534 -38.40 -45.66 -13.34
CA TYR A 534 -38.49 -45.73 -11.91
C TYR A 534 -39.46 -44.70 -11.34
N ASN A 535 -40.48 -45.20 -10.62
CA ASN A 535 -41.40 -44.36 -9.88
C ASN A 535 -41.26 -44.67 -8.38
N PRO A 536 -40.76 -43.71 -7.57
CA PRO A 536 -40.55 -43.93 -6.14
C PRO A 536 -41.83 -44.27 -5.36
N ASN A 537 -42.99 -43.97 -5.92
CA ASN A 537 -44.26 -44.32 -5.34
C ASN A 537 -44.67 -45.80 -5.58
N ASN A 538 -44.00 -46.46 -6.50
CA ASN A 538 -44.22 -47.89 -6.83
C ASN A 538 -43.22 -48.80 -6.10
N ARG A 539 -42.90 -48.55 -4.84
CA ARG A 539 -41.98 -49.36 -4.02
C ARG A 539 -42.42 -50.82 -3.76
N SER A 540 -43.52 -51.26 -4.36
CA SER A 540 -44.07 -52.61 -4.14
C SER A 540 -43.56 -53.68 -5.10
N GLU A 541 -42.59 -53.39 -5.99
CA GLU A 541 -42.08 -54.33 -7.01
C GLU A 541 -40.57 -54.63 -6.89
N GLU A 542 -39.94 -54.41 -5.71
CA GLU A 542 -38.59 -54.93 -5.43
C GLU A 542 -38.62 -56.16 -4.59
#